data_44689c80b423681694310b5d4497f980
#
_entry.id   44689c80b423681694310b5d4497f980
#
_cell.length_a   1.000
_cell.length_b   1.000
_cell.length_c   1.000
_cell.angle_alpha   90.00
_cell.angle_beta   90.00
_cell.angle_gamma   90.00
#
_symmetry.space_group_name_H-M   'P 1'
#
loop_
_entity.id
_entity.type
_entity.pdbx_description
1 polymer ?
#
loop_
_entity_poly.entity_id
_entity_poly.type
_entity_poly.pdbx_seq_one_letter_code
_entity_poly.pdbx_strand_id
1 'polypeptide(L)'
;MMTPSSTVEHRLAPLANKPVGQLLTHEIYRSIQGESTFAGLPCVFVRLAVCDARCVWCDTPHAFNQGSLASIDDVLSRVLEYRCPLVEITGGEPLLQQEVFLLMNRLADRGLTVLLETSGAHDLGPVDPRVHIIMDLKCPDSGESAANRWANLDLLKPTDQIKFVIASKADFDWTIRTIRAYDLDRRFTLLVSPVFSAPPNSKAPMIQPAELAQWLLESGMPARLQVQLHKLIWDPQARGV
;
A
#
# COMPACT_ATOMS: atom_id res chain seq x y z
N MET A 1 -28.23 -11.25 -9.21
CA MET A 1 -27.28 -10.13 -9.10
C MET A 1 -27.02 -9.91 -7.62
N MET A 2 -25.80 -10.13 -7.14
CA MET A 2 -25.43 -9.81 -5.77
C MET A 2 -25.40 -8.29 -5.62
N THR A 3 -25.95 -7.75 -4.54
CA THR A 3 -25.87 -6.32 -4.24
C THR A 3 -24.41 -5.96 -3.89
N PRO A 4 -23.92 -4.74 -4.20
CA PRO A 4 -22.56 -4.31 -3.87
C PRO A 4 -22.21 -4.48 -2.38
N SER A 5 -23.17 -4.29 -1.49
CA SER A 5 -23.02 -4.46 -0.03
C SER A 5 -22.68 -5.91 0.35
N SER A 6 -23.38 -6.90 -0.19
CA SER A 6 -23.12 -8.33 0.13
C SER A 6 -21.71 -8.79 -0.28
N THR A 7 -21.12 -8.12 -1.28
CA THR A 7 -19.77 -8.45 -1.76
C THR A 7 -18.69 -7.94 -0.78
N VAL A 8 -18.84 -6.74 -0.22
CA VAL A 8 -17.91 -6.18 0.77
C VAL A 8 -17.99 -6.93 2.08
N GLU A 9 -19.19 -7.22 2.60
CA GLU A 9 -19.37 -8.04 3.80
C GLU A 9 -18.69 -9.40 3.69
N HIS A 10 -18.81 -10.06 2.53
CA HIS A 10 -18.14 -11.33 2.29
C HIS A 10 -16.60 -11.17 2.29
N ARG A 11 -16.06 -10.07 1.77
CA ARG A 11 -14.62 -9.79 1.77
C ARG A 11 -14.09 -9.61 3.19
N LEU A 12 -14.89 -9.02 4.10
CA LEU A 12 -14.53 -8.74 5.49
C LEU A 12 -14.84 -9.91 6.44
N ALA A 13 -15.51 -10.97 5.98
CA ALA A 13 -15.89 -12.12 6.81
C ALA A 13 -14.74 -12.71 7.65
N PRO A 14 -13.47 -12.79 7.18
CA PRO A 14 -12.37 -13.29 8.01
C PRO A 14 -12.10 -12.45 9.26
N LEU A 15 -12.50 -11.17 9.28
CA LEU A 15 -12.33 -10.28 10.44
C LEU A 15 -13.51 -10.33 11.41
N ALA A 16 -14.68 -10.85 11.01
CA ALA A 16 -15.90 -10.81 11.80
C ALA A 16 -15.77 -11.49 13.18
N ASN A 17 -14.95 -12.54 13.27
CA ASN A 17 -14.71 -13.29 14.50
C ASN A 17 -13.27 -13.15 15.02
N LYS A 18 -12.53 -12.14 14.55
CA LYS A 18 -11.17 -11.89 15.01
C LYS A 18 -11.20 -11.46 16.48
N PRO A 19 -10.46 -12.13 17.38
CA PRO A 19 -10.38 -11.71 18.78
C PRO A 19 -9.78 -10.31 18.91
N VAL A 20 -10.27 -9.56 19.89
CA VAL A 20 -9.69 -8.27 20.26
C VAL A 20 -8.24 -8.46 20.71
N GLY A 21 -7.36 -7.54 20.33
CA GLY A 21 -5.93 -7.62 20.67
C GLY A 21 -5.11 -8.54 19.77
N GLN A 22 -5.71 -9.15 18.76
CA GLN A 22 -5.02 -9.96 17.77
C GLN A 22 -5.10 -9.33 16.38
N LEU A 23 -4.10 -9.63 15.56
CA LEU A 23 -4.03 -9.29 14.14
C LEU A 23 -4.14 -10.56 13.31
N LEU A 24 -4.88 -10.49 12.22
CA LEU A 24 -4.85 -11.52 11.19
C LEU A 24 -3.70 -11.20 10.24
N THR A 25 -2.56 -11.87 10.45
CA THR A 25 -1.31 -11.63 9.75
C THR A 25 -1.13 -12.65 8.65
N HIS A 26 -0.83 -12.18 7.42
CA HIS A 26 -0.54 -13.08 6.31
C HIS A 26 0.92 -13.58 6.37
N GLU A 27 1.88 -12.64 6.45
CA GLU A 27 3.31 -12.97 6.51
C GLU A 27 4.10 -11.87 7.23
N ILE A 28 5.24 -12.26 7.81
CA ILE A 28 6.26 -11.34 8.35
C ILE A 28 7.60 -11.83 7.82
N TYR A 29 8.30 -10.98 7.08
CA TYR A 29 9.58 -11.33 6.45
C TYR A 29 10.48 -10.12 6.31
N ARG A 30 11.78 -10.34 6.09
CA ARG A 30 12.76 -9.28 5.82
C ARG A 30 13.17 -9.34 4.36
N SER A 31 13.15 -8.19 3.70
CA SER A 31 13.53 -8.05 2.30
C SER A 31 14.13 -6.66 2.03
N ILE A 32 14.19 -6.29 0.77
CA ILE A 32 14.53 -4.93 0.32
C ILE A 32 13.24 -4.18 0.04
N GLN A 33 13.10 -2.96 0.59
CA GLN A 33 12.00 -2.07 0.24
C GLN A 33 12.10 -1.76 -1.26
N GLY A 34 11.08 -2.15 -2.01
CA GLY A 34 11.06 -2.03 -3.46
C GLY A 34 10.46 -0.74 -3.98
N GLU A 35 9.81 0.04 -3.11
CA GLU A 35 9.01 1.20 -3.47
C GLU A 35 9.28 2.37 -2.51
N SER A 36 8.56 3.49 -2.68
CA SER A 36 8.67 4.69 -1.85
C SER A 36 10.05 5.38 -1.93
N THR A 37 10.26 6.42 -1.13
CA THR A 37 11.59 7.05 -1.00
C THR A 37 12.56 6.22 -0.16
N PHE A 38 12.10 5.10 0.38
CA PHE A 38 12.90 4.13 1.14
C PHE A 38 13.40 2.96 0.28
N ALA A 39 13.10 2.98 -1.04
CA ALA A 39 13.53 1.95 -1.98
C ALA A 39 15.03 1.66 -1.89
N GLY A 40 15.39 0.38 -1.87
CA GLY A 40 16.78 -0.09 -1.76
C GLY A 40 17.23 -0.38 -0.33
N LEU A 41 16.49 0.01 0.70
CA LEU A 41 16.84 -0.26 2.09
C LEU A 41 16.35 -1.65 2.53
N PRO A 42 17.12 -2.37 3.39
CA PRO A 42 16.58 -3.53 4.10
C PRO A 42 15.36 -3.12 4.94
N CYS A 43 14.29 -3.90 4.86
CA CYS A 43 13.01 -3.62 5.53
C CYS A 43 12.37 -4.91 6.03
N VAL A 44 11.71 -4.87 7.18
CA VAL A 44 10.81 -5.92 7.64
C VAL A 44 9.40 -5.59 7.19
N PHE A 45 8.77 -6.51 6.51
CA PHE A 45 7.38 -6.36 6.08
C PHE A 45 6.45 -7.13 7.01
N VAL A 46 5.44 -6.45 7.54
CA VAL A 46 4.30 -7.05 8.23
C VAL A 46 3.10 -6.92 7.31
N ARG A 47 2.79 -7.99 6.61
CA ARG A 47 1.64 -8.05 5.71
C ARG A 47 0.43 -8.59 6.44
N LEU A 48 -0.57 -7.75 6.62
CA LEU A 48 -1.85 -8.13 7.19
C LEU A 48 -2.76 -8.75 6.13
N ALA A 49 -3.57 -9.69 6.55
CA ALA A 49 -4.59 -10.30 5.70
C ALA A 49 -5.85 -9.44 5.64
N VAL A 50 -6.65 -9.68 4.62
CA VAL A 50 -7.93 -9.07 4.28
C VAL A 50 -7.77 -7.71 3.59
N CYS A 51 -8.52 -7.55 2.52
CA CYS A 51 -8.68 -6.31 1.79
C CYS A 51 -10.14 -6.18 1.34
N ASP A 52 -10.71 -5.01 1.46
CA ASP A 52 -12.03 -4.68 0.94
C ASP A 52 -12.00 -4.27 -0.53
N ALA A 53 -10.85 -3.82 -1.04
CA ALA A 53 -10.65 -3.50 -2.45
C ALA A 53 -10.42 -4.77 -3.31
N ARG A 54 -10.65 -4.65 -4.62
CA ARG A 54 -10.38 -5.68 -5.64
C ARG A 54 -9.77 -5.03 -6.88
N CYS A 55 -8.60 -4.39 -6.69
CA CYS A 55 -7.88 -3.76 -7.79
C CYS A 55 -7.60 -4.77 -8.91
N VAL A 56 -7.80 -4.36 -10.16
CA VAL A 56 -7.69 -5.23 -11.35
C VAL A 56 -6.29 -5.86 -11.47
N TRP A 57 -5.26 -5.16 -11.03
CA TRP A 57 -3.86 -5.61 -11.09
C TRP A 57 -3.26 -5.97 -9.73
N CYS A 58 -4.09 -6.26 -8.71
CA CYS A 58 -3.56 -6.60 -7.40
C CYS A 58 -2.55 -7.75 -7.48
N ASP A 59 -1.33 -7.51 -7.04
CA ASP A 59 -0.24 -8.49 -7.04
C ASP A 59 -0.18 -9.35 -5.78
N THR A 60 -1.00 -9.01 -4.76
CA THR A 60 -1.08 -9.74 -3.50
C THR A 60 -2.48 -10.33 -3.22
N PRO A 61 -3.14 -10.98 -4.20
CA PRO A 61 -4.49 -11.52 -3.99
C PRO A 61 -4.53 -12.64 -2.94
N HIS A 62 -3.40 -13.26 -2.66
CA HIS A 62 -3.23 -14.26 -1.61
C HIS A 62 -3.44 -13.69 -0.19
N ALA A 63 -3.24 -12.38 0.01
CA ALA A 63 -3.52 -11.72 1.27
C ALA A 63 -5.02 -11.42 1.50
N PHE A 64 -5.91 -11.67 0.53
CA PHE A 64 -7.33 -11.33 0.67
C PHE A 64 -8.04 -12.11 1.78
N ASN A 65 -7.65 -13.37 2.02
CA ASN A 65 -8.35 -14.26 2.96
C ASN A 65 -7.43 -15.29 3.63
N GLN A 66 -6.13 -15.23 3.40
CA GLN A 66 -5.16 -16.15 3.99
C GLN A 66 -4.38 -15.42 5.08
N GLY A 67 -4.50 -15.90 6.31
CA GLY A 67 -3.78 -15.34 7.42
C GLY A 67 -3.87 -16.20 8.67
N SER A 68 -2.98 -15.93 9.61
CA SER A 68 -2.97 -16.55 10.94
C SER A 68 -3.16 -15.47 12.01
N LEU A 69 -3.90 -15.78 13.05
CA LEU A 69 -4.05 -14.91 14.19
C LEU A 69 -2.75 -14.86 14.98
N ALA A 70 -2.31 -13.65 15.30
CA ALA A 70 -1.16 -13.40 16.16
C ALA A 70 -1.48 -12.26 17.13
N SER A 71 -0.99 -12.33 18.35
CA SER A 71 -1.07 -11.20 19.26
C SER A 71 -0.15 -10.07 18.81
N ILE A 72 -0.44 -8.84 19.24
CA ILE A 72 0.45 -7.70 18.95
C ILE A 72 1.86 -7.97 19.51
N ASP A 73 1.97 -8.63 20.66
CA ASP A 73 3.25 -8.98 21.27
C ASP A 73 4.05 -9.98 20.42
N ASP A 74 3.39 -10.99 19.86
CA ASP A 74 4.04 -11.96 18.97
C ASP A 74 4.54 -11.30 17.69
N VAL A 75 3.71 -10.45 17.06
CA VAL A 75 4.10 -9.69 15.85
C VAL A 75 5.30 -8.79 16.15
N LEU A 76 5.24 -8.02 17.25
CA LEU A 76 6.31 -7.12 17.66
C LEU A 76 7.61 -7.90 17.93
N SER A 77 7.54 -9.01 18.68
CA SER A 77 8.69 -9.85 18.98
C SER A 77 9.35 -10.36 17.70
N ARG A 78 8.53 -10.86 16.77
CA ARG A 78 9.03 -11.39 15.50
C ARG A 78 9.67 -10.31 14.62
N VAL A 79 9.14 -9.10 14.61
CA VAL A 79 9.77 -7.96 13.89
C VAL A 79 11.15 -7.64 14.49
N LEU A 80 11.25 -7.60 15.82
CA LEU A 80 12.50 -7.28 16.53
C LEU A 80 13.59 -8.33 16.34
N GLU A 81 13.26 -9.61 16.14
CA GLU A 81 14.21 -10.70 15.84
C GLU A 81 15.04 -10.40 14.57
N TYR A 82 14.46 -9.72 13.58
CA TYR A 82 15.17 -9.36 12.34
C TYR A 82 16.25 -8.28 12.53
N ARG A 83 16.26 -7.56 13.65
CA ARG A 83 17.23 -6.47 13.95
C ARG A 83 17.36 -5.47 12.81
N CYS A 84 16.25 -5.13 12.19
CA CYS A 84 16.18 -4.16 11.09
C CYS A 84 15.49 -2.89 11.60
N PRO A 85 16.07 -1.70 11.38
CA PRO A 85 15.51 -0.46 11.91
C PRO A 85 14.27 0.04 11.13
N LEU A 86 14.03 -0.51 9.95
CA LEU A 86 12.91 -0.14 9.07
C LEU A 86 11.89 -1.27 9.04
N VAL A 87 10.62 -0.93 9.26
CA VAL A 87 9.49 -1.85 9.17
C VAL A 87 8.36 -1.22 8.37
N GLU A 88 7.76 -1.98 7.47
CA GLU A 88 6.57 -1.58 6.73
C GLU A 88 5.38 -2.41 7.15
N ILE A 89 4.33 -1.71 7.53
CA ILE A 89 2.99 -2.27 7.73
C ILE A 89 2.23 -2.12 6.42
N THR A 90 1.86 -3.25 5.85
CA THR A 90 1.17 -3.34 4.56
C THR A 90 0.16 -4.49 4.60
N GLY A 91 -0.30 -4.97 3.46
CA GLY A 91 -1.11 -6.17 3.47
C GLY A 91 -2.05 -6.27 2.29
N GLY A 92 -3.28 -6.68 2.59
CA GLY A 92 -4.44 -6.27 1.83
C GLY A 92 -4.72 -4.79 2.09
N GLU A 93 -5.56 -4.49 3.09
CA GLU A 93 -5.68 -3.12 3.62
C GLU A 93 -5.45 -3.15 5.14
N PRO A 94 -4.31 -2.64 5.62
CA PRO A 94 -3.93 -2.77 7.02
C PRO A 94 -4.89 -2.03 7.97
N LEU A 95 -5.48 -0.93 7.54
CA LEU A 95 -6.35 -0.10 8.39
C LEU A 95 -7.73 -0.71 8.67
N LEU A 96 -8.05 -1.85 8.06
CA LEU A 96 -9.24 -2.65 8.41
C LEU A 96 -9.15 -3.27 9.81
N GLN A 97 -7.95 -3.41 10.35
CA GLN A 97 -7.71 -4.05 11.65
C GLN A 97 -7.31 -3.01 12.69
N GLN A 98 -8.20 -2.68 13.62
CA GLN A 98 -8.00 -1.60 14.60
C GLN A 98 -6.74 -1.77 15.46
N GLU A 99 -6.32 -3.01 15.71
CA GLU A 99 -5.11 -3.30 16.47
C GLU A 99 -3.81 -2.86 15.78
N VAL A 100 -3.86 -2.56 14.46
CA VAL A 100 -2.70 -2.09 13.71
C VAL A 100 -2.17 -0.76 14.23
N PHE A 101 -3.07 0.12 14.70
CA PHE A 101 -2.66 1.40 15.28
C PHE A 101 -1.79 1.21 16.52
N LEU A 102 -2.18 0.29 17.41
CA LEU A 102 -1.37 -0.05 18.59
C LEU A 102 -0.04 -0.71 18.20
N LEU A 103 -0.03 -1.58 17.19
CA LEU A 103 1.21 -2.17 16.68
C LEU A 103 2.17 -1.09 16.18
N MET A 104 1.70 -0.15 15.33
CA MET A 104 2.52 0.94 14.80
C MET A 104 3.10 1.82 15.92
N ASN A 105 2.27 2.19 16.92
CA ASN A 105 2.72 2.95 18.07
C ASN A 105 3.85 2.22 18.82
N ARG A 106 3.67 0.94 19.11
CA ARG A 106 4.66 0.13 19.83
C ARG A 106 5.97 -0.08 19.06
N LEU A 107 5.91 -0.18 17.74
CA LEU A 107 7.11 -0.23 16.88
C LEU A 107 7.87 1.09 16.93
N ALA A 108 7.16 2.22 16.82
CA ALA A 108 7.73 3.56 16.92
C ALA A 108 8.33 3.82 18.32
N ASP A 109 7.69 3.35 19.40
CA ASP A 109 8.20 3.42 20.77
C ASP A 109 9.52 2.64 20.98
N ARG A 110 9.78 1.65 20.12
CA ARG A 110 11.07 0.91 20.10
C ARG A 110 12.14 1.58 19.24
N GLY A 111 11.85 2.77 18.70
CA GLY A 111 12.78 3.55 17.88
C GLY A 111 12.90 3.06 16.43
N LEU A 112 11.97 2.21 15.96
CA LEU A 112 11.94 1.78 14.57
C LEU A 112 11.36 2.89 13.68
N THR A 113 11.86 2.98 12.46
CA THR A 113 11.20 3.74 11.40
C THR A 113 10.04 2.91 10.86
N VAL A 114 8.82 3.39 11.03
CA VAL A 114 7.60 2.67 10.64
C VAL A 114 7.02 3.30 9.39
N LEU A 115 6.82 2.48 8.36
CA LEU A 115 6.10 2.83 7.14
C LEU A 115 4.71 2.21 7.20
N LEU A 116 3.73 2.92 6.67
CA LEU A 116 2.38 2.40 6.42
C LEU A 116 2.06 2.55 4.94
N GLU A 117 1.89 1.43 4.24
CA GLU A 117 1.33 1.42 2.89
C GLU A 117 -0.16 1.08 2.96
N THR A 118 -0.99 2.00 2.48
CA THR A 118 -2.46 1.90 2.52
C THR A 118 -3.10 2.42 1.24
N SER A 119 -4.25 1.87 0.89
CA SER A 119 -5.08 2.38 -0.21
C SER A 119 -5.62 3.79 0.01
N GLY A 120 -5.56 4.30 1.25
CA GLY A 120 -6.14 5.60 1.61
C GLY A 120 -7.68 5.63 1.60
N ALA A 121 -8.35 4.48 1.55
CA ALA A 121 -9.81 4.40 1.62
C ALA A 121 -10.35 4.55 3.05
N HIS A 122 -9.51 4.29 4.05
CA HIS A 122 -9.86 4.36 5.47
C HIS A 122 -9.30 5.61 6.13
N ASP A 123 -9.85 5.95 7.31
CA ASP A 123 -9.45 7.12 8.07
C ASP A 123 -7.99 7.03 8.56
N LEU A 124 -7.18 8.02 8.23
CA LEU A 124 -5.79 8.14 8.68
C LEU A 124 -5.63 8.83 10.04
N GLY A 125 -6.69 9.45 10.56
CA GLY A 125 -6.64 10.20 11.82
C GLY A 125 -6.05 9.45 13.01
N PRO A 126 -6.32 8.15 13.20
CA PRO A 126 -5.75 7.36 14.29
C PRO A 126 -4.27 6.97 14.13
N VAL A 127 -3.64 7.22 12.97
CA VAL A 127 -2.23 6.85 12.71
C VAL A 127 -1.30 7.73 13.52
N ASP A 128 -0.35 7.12 14.22
CA ASP A 128 0.68 7.84 14.98
C ASP A 128 1.48 8.79 14.08
N PRO A 129 1.69 10.06 14.44
CA PRO A 129 2.38 11.05 13.60
C PRO A 129 3.85 10.69 13.30
N ARG A 130 4.45 9.74 14.01
CA ARG A 130 5.81 9.23 13.73
C ARG A 130 5.85 8.25 12.56
N VAL A 131 4.71 7.69 12.16
CA VAL A 131 4.62 6.76 11.02
C VAL A 131 4.71 7.53 9.72
N HIS A 132 5.51 7.03 8.77
CA HIS A 132 5.56 7.54 7.40
C HIS A 132 4.49 6.85 6.57
N ILE A 133 3.55 7.62 6.04
CA ILE A 133 2.44 7.09 5.26
C ILE A 133 2.79 7.14 3.76
N ILE A 134 2.60 6.02 3.08
CA ILE A 134 2.59 5.90 1.63
C ILE A 134 1.13 5.62 1.24
N MET A 135 0.41 6.65 0.81
CA MET A 135 -0.99 6.54 0.43
C MET A 135 -1.12 6.31 -1.06
N ASP A 136 -1.64 5.14 -1.44
CA ASP A 136 -1.87 4.76 -2.85
C ASP A 136 -3.24 5.26 -3.31
N LEU A 137 -3.30 6.44 -3.91
CA LEU A 137 -4.50 6.95 -4.56
C LEU A 137 -4.82 6.13 -5.80
N LYS A 138 -5.94 5.43 -5.75
CA LYS A 138 -6.35 4.50 -6.79
C LYS A 138 -6.80 5.23 -8.05
N CYS A 139 -6.12 4.94 -9.16
CA CYS A 139 -6.47 5.44 -10.49
C CYS A 139 -7.73 4.76 -11.02
N PRO A 140 -8.44 5.35 -12.01
CA PRO A 140 -9.71 4.83 -12.53
C PRO A 140 -9.64 3.39 -13.02
N ASP A 141 -8.60 3.02 -13.77
CA ASP A 141 -8.46 1.66 -14.33
C ASP A 141 -8.21 0.58 -13.26
N SER A 142 -7.91 0.98 -12.00
CA SER A 142 -7.86 0.04 -10.87
C SER A 142 -9.22 -0.58 -10.54
N GLY A 143 -10.32 0.10 -10.93
CA GLY A 143 -11.69 -0.24 -10.53
C GLY A 143 -12.07 0.22 -9.12
N GLU A 144 -11.15 0.82 -8.36
CA GLU A 144 -11.34 1.17 -6.94
C GLU A 144 -11.20 2.68 -6.66
N SER A 145 -11.12 3.52 -7.70
CA SER A 145 -10.94 4.98 -7.54
C SER A 145 -12.07 5.67 -6.79
N ALA A 146 -13.29 5.11 -6.80
CA ALA A 146 -14.43 5.64 -6.06
C ALA A 146 -14.26 5.51 -4.52
N ALA A 147 -13.37 4.64 -4.06
CA ALA A 147 -13.07 4.44 -2.64
C ALA A 147 -12.03 5.44 -2.10
N ASN A 148 -11.40 6.26 -2.93
CA ASN A 148 -10.44 7.27 -2.49
C ASN A 148 -11.11 8.24 -1.49
N ARG A 149 -10.59 8.28 -0.25
CA ARG A 149 -11.07 9.18 0.81
C ARG A 149 -10.28 10.48 0.76
N TRP A 150 -10.79 11.48 0.03
CA TRP A 150 -10.12 12.76 -0.19
C TRP A 150 -9.80 13.54 1.09
N ALA A 151 -10.62 13.39 2.14
CA ALA A 151 -10.37 14.00 3.44
C ALA A 151 -9.02 13.56 4.06
N ASN A 152 -8.47 12.43 3.66
CA ASN A 152 -7.16 11.98 4.13
C ASN A 152 -6.01 12.89 3.66
N LEU A 153 -6.18 13.64 2.59
CA LEU A 153 -5.16 14.60 2.12
C LEU A 153 -4.83 15.68 3.18
N ASP A 154 -5.79 16.01 4.05
CA ASP A 154 -5.59 17.00 5.11
C ASP A 154 -4.99 16.39 6.39
N LEU A 155 -4.91 15.06 6.45
CA LEU A 155 -4.30 14.31 7.56
C LEU A 155 -2.85 13.92 7.29
N LEU A 156 -2.41 13.99 6.03
CA LEU A 156 -1.03 13.67 5.64
C LEU A 156 -0.08 14.79 6.04
N LYS A 157 1.13 14.39 6.43
CA LYS A 157 2.26 15.28 6.72
C LYS A 157 3.11 15.53 5.47
N PRO A 158 3.90 16.61 5.41
CA PRO A 158 4.82 16.87 4.28
C PRO A 158 5.86 15.75 4.05
N THR A 159 6.13 14.93 5.06
CA THR A 159 7.03 13.76 4.98
C THR A 159 6.35 12.50 4.45
N ASP A 160 5.03 12.50 4.32
CA ASP A 160 4.27 11.39 3.74
C ASP A 160 4.31 11.44 2.22
N GLN A 161 3.91 10.36 1.59
CA GLN A 161 4.04 10.19 0.15
C GLN A 161 2.70 9.78 -0.45
N ILE A 162 2.43 10.25 -1.66
CA ILE A 162 1.28 9.81 -2.43
C ILE A 162 1.77 9.02 -3.63
N LYS A 163 1.27 7.80 -3.76
CA LYS A 163 1.56 6.89 -4.86
C LYS A 163 0.37 6.78 -5.81
N PHE A 164 0.67 6.73 -7.11
CA PHE A 164 -0.27 6.42 -8.18
C PHE A 164 0.27 5.25 -8.98
N VAL A 165 -0.53 4.20 -9.13
CA VAL A 165 -0.21 3.06 -9.99
C VAL A 165 -0.96 3.24 -11.31
N ILE A 166 -0.21 3.34 -12.40
CA ILE A 166 -0.66 3.78 -13.72
C ILE A 166 -0.73 2.57 -14.65
N ALA A 167 -1.91 2.30 -15.19
CA ALA A 167 -2.14 1.22 -16.14
C ALA A 167 -2.30 1.71 -17.58
N SER A 168 -2.66 2.99 -17.77
CA SER A 168 -2.92 3.56 -19.09
C SER A 168 -2.61 5.05 -19.16
N LYS A 169 -2.66 5.61 -20.38
CA LYS A 169 -2.57 7.06 -20.58
C LYS A 169 -3.73 7.80 -19.90
N ALA A 170 -4.91 7.20 -19.84
CA ALA A 170 -6.08 7.79 -19.18
C ALA A 170 -5.86 7.93 -17.67
N ASP A 171 -5.26 6.90 -17.02
CA ASP A 171 -4.85 6.97 -15.63
C ASP A 171 -3.79 8.05 -15.40
N PHE A 172 -2.80 8.14 -16.28
CA PHE A 172 -1.78 9.18 -16.18
C PHE A 172 -2.39 10.57 -16.27
N ASP A 173 -3.26 10.81 -17.24
CA ASP A 173 -3.92 12.11 -17.41
C ASP A 173 -4.84 12.45 -16.23
N TRP A 174 -5.52 11.44 -15.67
CA TRP A 174 -6.29 11.60 -14.44
C TRP A 174 -5.38 11.97 -13.25
N THR A 175 -4.24 11.31 -13.13
CA THR A 175 -3.23 11.57 -12.08
C THR A 175 -2.75 13.03 -12.16
N ILE A 176 -2.36 13.52 -13.35
CA ILE A 176 -1.93 14.92 -13.55
C ILE A 176 -3.03 15.91 -13.17
N ARG A 177 -4.29 15.65 -13.58
CA ARG A 177 -5.42 16.51 -13.18
C ARG A 177 -5.63 16.49 -11.66
N THR A 178 -5.54 15.33 -11.02
CA THR A 178 -5.69 15.18 -9.57
C THR A 178 -4.59 15.92 -8.82
N ILE A 179 -3.33 15.78 -9.22
CA ILE A 179 -2.20 16.49 -8.61
C ILE A 179 -2.45 18.01 -8.65
N ARG A 180 -2.86 18.54 -9.79
CA ARG A 180 -3.12 19.97 -9.96
C ARG A 180 -4.35 20.46 -9.19
N ALA A 181 -5.41 19.66 -9.13
CA ALA A 181 -6.66 20.01 -8.46
C ALA A 181 -6.51 20.13 -6.93
N TYR A 182 -5.56 19.40 -6.34
CA TYR A 182 -5.32 19.36 -4.90
C TYR A 182 -3.94 19.92 -4.49
N ASP A 183 -3.18 20.53 -5.42
CA ASP A 183 -1.84 21.07 -5.21
C ASP A 183 -0.88 20.06 -4.56
N LEU A 184 -0.99 18.77 -4.95
CA LEU A 184 -0.28 17.68 -4.27
C LEU A 184 1.23 17.77 -4.43
N ASP A 185 1.72 18.28 -5.55
CA ASP A 185 3.15 18.47 -5.85
C ASP A 185 3.85 19.49 -4.95
N ARG A 186 3.07 20.39 -4.35
CA ARG A 186 3.58 21.36 -3.37
C ARG A 186 3.53 20.87 -1.93
N ARG A 187 2.76 19.84 -1.69
CA ARG A 187 2.47 19.33 -0.34
C ARG A 187 3.24 18.06 -0.02
N PHE A 188 3.45 17.17 -1.00
CA PHE A 188 3.90 15.81 -0.78
C PHE A 188 4.93 15.36 -1.80
N THR A 189 5.71 14.33 -1.45
CA THR A 189 6.45 13.54 -2.43
C THR A 189 5.48 12.68 -3.23
N LEU A 190 5.51 12.84 -4.55
CA LEU A 190 4.66 12.08 -5.47
C LEU A 190 5.43 10.96 -6.13
N LEU A 191 4.79 9.79 -6.21
CA LEU A 191 5.34 8.57 -6.79
C LEU A 191 4.40 8.11 -7.89
N VAL A 192 4.94 7.79 -9.07
CA VAL A 192 4.20 7.19 -10.17
C VAL A 192 4.86 5.87 -10.57
N SER A 193 4.09 4.79 -10.58
CA SER A 193 4.56 3.45 -10.89
C SER A 193 3.75 2.85 -12.02
N PRO A 194 4.36 2.20 -13.03
CA PRO A 194 3.61 1.50 -14.05
C PRO A 194 3.07 0.18 -13.56
N VAL A 195 1.91 -0.23 -14.04
CA VAL A 195 1.49 -1.64 -14.01
C VAL A 195 2.25 -2.36 -15.14
N PHE A 196 3.44 -2.88 -14.86
CA PHE A 196 4.24 -3.61 -15.86
C PHE A 196 4.33 -5.12 -15.59
N SER A 197 3.83 -5.55 -14.44
CA SER A 197 3.70 -6.97 -14.09
C SER A 197 2.37 -7.15 -13.36
N ALA A 198 1.47 -7.91 -13.93
CA ALA A 198 0.18 -8.22 -13.34
C ALA A 198 0.05 -9.74 -13.11
N PRO A 199 -0.81 -10.18 -12.18
CA PRO A 199 -1.04 -11.59 -11.94
C PRO A 199 -1.46 -12.33 -13.23
N PRO A 200 -1.16 -13.62 -13.34
CA PRO A 200 -1.70 -14.44 -14.41
C PRO A 200 -3.22 -14.29 -14.48
N ASN A 201 -3.77 -14.14 -15.68
CA ASN A 201 -5.18 -13.91 -15.95
C ASN A 201 -5.72 -12.51 -15.57
N SER A 202 -4.91 -11.57 -15.12
CA SER A 202 -5.33 -10.17 -15.03
C SER A 202 -5.64 -9.63 -16.43
N LYS A 203 -6.72 -8.83 -16.51
CA LYS A 203 -7.08 -8.07 -17.71
C LYS A 203 -6.62 -6.62 -17.63
N ALA A 204 -5.81 -6.29 -16.63
CA ALA A 204 -5.27 -4.95 -16.48
C ALA A 204 -4.44 -4.57 -17.71
N PRO A 205 -4.62 -3.38 -18.26
CA PRO A 205 -3.66 -2.83 -19.19
C PRO A 205 -2.30 -2.74 -18.48
N MET A 206 -1.24 -2.94 -19.24
CA MET A 206 0.14 -2.82 -18.75
C MET A 206 0.88 -1.85 -19.63
N ILE A 207 1.70 -1.00 -19.02
CA ILE A 207 2.56 -0.06 -19.73
C ILE A 207 4.02 -0.32 -19.40
N GLN A 208 4.89 -0.07 -20.36
CA GLN A 208 6.33 -0.18 -20.11
C GLN A 208 6.81 0.99 -19.24
N PRO A 209 7.76 0.77 -18.32
CA PRO A 209 8.35 1.85 -17.54
C PRO A 209 8.87 3.01 -18.39
N ALA A 210 9.43 2.72 -19.55
CA ALA A 210 9.93 3.73 -20.49
C ALA A 210 8.80 4.62 -21.04
N GLU A 211 7.62 4.07 -21.28
CA GLU A 211 6.46 4.80 -21.76
C GLU A 211 5.95 5.78 -20.67
N LEU A 212 5.83 5.32 -19.43
CA LEU A 212 5.47 6.19 -18.31
C LEU A 212 6.53 7.27 -18.08
N ALA A 213 7.82 6.92 -18.22
CA ALA A 213 8.92 7.89 -18.10
C ALA A 213 8.79 9.00 -19.13
N GLN A 214 8.48 8.67 -20.39
CA GLN A 214 8.26 9.66 -21.43
C GLN A 214 7.10 10.59 -21.11
N TRP A 215 5.94 10.06 -20.71
CA TRP A 215 4.79 10.88 -20.32
C TRP A 215 5.10 11.81 -19.14
N LEU A 216 5.86 11.32 -18.18
CA LEU A 216 6.25 12.11 -17.02
C LEU A 216 7.17 13.27 -17.41
N LEU A 217 8.19 13.01 -18.26
CA LEU A 217 9.08 14.06 -18.79
C LEU A 217 8.34 15.12 -19.60
N GLU A 218 7.42 14.70 -20.48
CA GLU A 218 6.60 15.60 -21.29
C GLU A 218 5.64 16.44 -20.44
N SER A 219 5.15 15.92 -19.32
CA SER A 219 4.23 16.62 -18.42
C SER A 219 4.89 17.74 -17.62
N GLY A 220 6.21 17.66 -17.39
CA GLY A 220 6.96 18.53 -16.48
C GLY A 220 6.55 18.40 -15.01
N MET A 221 5.78 17.36 -14.65
CA MET A 221 5.31 17.16 -13.27
C MET A 221 6.46 16.68 -12.38
N PRO A 222 6.68 17.29 -11.18
CA PRO A 222 7.75 16.89 -10.27
C PRO A 222 7.39 15.65 -9.46
N ALA A 223 7.02 14.54 -10.14
CA ALA A 223 6.78 13.24 -9.52
C ALA A 223 7.98 12.31 -9.80
N ARG A 224 8.17 11.35 -8.93
CA ARG A 224 9.24 10.35 -9.04
C ARG A 224 8.68 9.12 -9.76
N LEU A 225 9.31 8.77 -10.88
CA LEU A 225 9.06 7.45 -11.49
C LEU A 225 9.63 6.36 -10.57
N GLN A 226 8.83 5.37 -10.28
CA GLN A 226 9.25 4.18 -9.55
C GLN A 226 8.94 2.91 -10.35
N VAL A 227 9.83 1.96 -10.26
CA VAL A 227 9.59 0.56 -10.59
C VAL A 227 9.70 -0.25 -9.31
N GLN A 228 8.96 -1.34 -9.22
CA GLN A 228 8.99 -2.23 -8.06
C GLN A 228 10.30 -3.03 -8.09
N LEU A 229 11.32 -2.57 -7.33
CA LEU A 229 12.67 -3.18 -7.33
C LEU A 229 12.64 -4.67 -7.03
N HIS A 230 11.77 -5.12 -6.12
CA HIS A 230 11.66 -6.53 -5.77
C HIS A 230 11.29 -7.40 -6.98
N LYS A 231 10.51 -6.88 -7.94
CA LYS A 231 10.16 -7.60 -9.18
C LYS A 231 11.30 -7.63 -10.23
N LEU A 232 12.36 -6.84 -10.02
CA LEU A 232 13.57 -6.86 -10.83
C LEU A 232 14.67 -7.72 -10.19
N ILE A 233 14.68 -7.81 -8.86
CA ILE A 233 15.70 -8.55 -8.09
C ILE A 233 15.34 -10.03 -8.02
N TRP A 234 14.08 -10.34 -7.80
CA TRP A 234 13.57 -11.72 -7.66
C TRP A 234 12.52 -12.03 -8.73
N ASP A 235 12.11 -13.29 -8.78
CA ASP A 235 10.97 -13.67 -9.61
C ASP A 235 9.74 -12.86 -9.19
N PRO A 236 9.03 -12.21 -10.14
CA PRO A 236 7.84 -11.39 -9.82
C PRO A 236 6.71 -12.12 -9.08
N GLN A 237 6.72 -13.47 -9.09
CA GLN A 237 5.77 -14.32 -8.36
C GLN A 237 6.34 -14.85 -7.04
N ALA A 238 7.58 -14.54 -6.69
CA ALA A 238 8.19 -14.96 -5.43
C ALA A 238 7.45 -14.32 -4.23
N ARG A 239 7.41 -15.06 -3.12
CA ARG A 239 6.80 -14.60 -1.87
C ARG A 239 7.84 -14.59 -0.76
N GLY A 240 7.68 -13.67 0.19
CA GLY A 240 8.59 -13.56 1.34
C GLY A 240 10.01 -13.13 0.98
N VAL A 241 10.15 -12.41 -0.14
CA VAL A 241 11.44 -11.95 -0.69
C VAL A 241 11.48 -10.44 -0.84
#